data_70dae6fa810e254eeaefbacf6091e0d4
#
_entry.id   70dae6fa810e254eeaefbacf6091e0d4
#
_cell.length_a   1.000
_cell.length_b   1.000
_cell.length_c   1.000
_cell.angle_alpha   90.00
_cell.angle_beta   90.00
_cell.angle_gamma   90.00
#
_symmetry.space_group_name_H-M   'P 1'
#
loop_
_entity.id
_entity.type
_entity.pdbx_description
1 polymer ?
#
loop_
_entity_poly.entity_id
_entity_poly.type
_entity_poly.pdbx_seq_one_letter_code
_entity_poly.pdbx_strand_id
1 'polypeptide(L)'
;MKFFLFTLLLCFHAVSSAAMITTIKPLTLIANEVTRGIEQPQQLLTDGISAHDYALRPSERLRIQQAELVIWVGNSHETFLRSLLKNNSHNVSLENLSTSKRLTWRNLETNLAQANTLDAHLWLSPDNAIALANA
;
A
#
# COMPACT_ATOMS: atom_id res chain seq x y z
N MET A 1 37.91 -12.26 -48.78
CA MET A 1 36.53 -12.18 -48.29
C MET A 1 36.60 -12.11 -46.77
N LYS A 2 36.29 -10.93 -46.15
CA LYS A 2 36.27 -10.74 -44.67
C LYS A 2 34.83 -10.77 -44.25
N PHE A 3 34.40 -11.80 -43.51
CA PHE A 3 33.08 -11.89 -42.89
C PHE A 3 33.07 -11.02 -41.65
N PHE A 4 32.27 -9.95 -41.66
CA PHE A 4 31.97 -9.11 -40.49
C PHE A 4 30.85 -9.79 -39.72
N LEU A 5 31.18 -10.38 -38.56
CA LEU A 5 30.18 -10.97 -37.65
C LEU A 5 29.58 -9.82 -36.84
N PHE A 6 28.36 -9.41 -37.18
CA PHE A 6 27.60 -8.38 -36.44
C PHE A 6 26.90 -9.04 -35.26
N THR A 7 27.51 -8.95 -34.09
CA THR A 7 26.89 -9.45 -32.85
C THR A 7 25.80 -8.49 -32.38
N LEU A 8 24.54 -8.85 -32.61
CA LEU A 8 23.36 -8.10 -32.11
C LEU A 8 23.23 -8.32 -30.61
N LEU A 9 23.65 -7.33 -29.82
CA LEU A 9 23.47 -7.31 -28.35
C LEU A 9 22.00 -6.98 -28.06
N LEU A 10 21.18 -8.01 -27.77
CA LEU A 10 19.82 -7.86 -27.27
C LEU A 10 19.89 -7.36 -25.80
N CYS A 11 19.73 -6.07 -25.60
CA CYS A 11 19.47 -5.53 -24.28
C CYS A 11 18.08 -5.99 -23.80
N PHE A 12 18.04 -7.05 -23.00
CA PHE A 12 16.86 -7.39 -22.21
C PHE A 12 16.66 -6.28 -21.17
N HIS A 13 15.76 -5.35 -21.45
CA HIS A 13 15.23 -4.49 -20.41
C HIS A 13 14.36 -5.35 -19.51
N ALA A 14 14.87 -5.73 -18.36
CA ALA A 14 14.05 -6.28 -17.29
C ALA A 14 12.99 -5.21 -16.96
N VAL A 15 11.74 -5.48 -17.30
CA VAL A 15 10.62 -4.69 -16.82
C VAL A 15 10.60 -4.93 -15.31
N SER A 16 11.15 -3.99 -14.54
CA SER A 16 11.02 -4.01 -13.08
C SER A 16 9.52 -3.97 -12.78
N SER A 17 8.98 -5.09 -12.35
CA SER A 17 7.68 -5.14 -11.72
C SER A 17 7.72 -4.18 -10.54
N ALA A 18 6.64 -3.47 -10.26
CA ALA A 18 6.59 -2.57 -9.12
C ALA A 18 6.83 -3.37 -7.85
N ALA A 19 8.01 -3.23 -7.28
CA ALA A 19 8.41 -3.97 -6.10
C ALA A 19 7.51 -3.63 -4.92
N MET A 20 7.10 -2.35 -4.77
CA MET A 20 6.27 -1.87 -3.67
C MET A 20 5.00 -1.18 -4.17
N ILE A 21 3.84 -1.60 -3.64
CA ILE A 21 2.53 -0.95 -3.86
C ILE A 21 2.00 -0.41 -2.54
N THR A 22 1.53 0.83 -2.55
CA THR A 22 0.79 1.44 -1.45
C THR A 22 -0.64 1.73 -1.89
N THR A 23 -1.62 1.58 -1.02
CA THR A 23 -3.02 1.70 -1.45
C THR A 23 -3.47 3.14 -1.64
N ILE A 24 -3.14 4.03 -0.72
CA ILE A 24 -3.59 5.42 -0.69
C ILE A 24 -2.42 6.39 -0.56
N LYS A 25 -2.65 7.62 -0.98
CA LYS A 25 -1.63 8.68 -0.98
C LYS A 25 -0.87 8.87 0.34
N PRO A 26 -1.51 8.91 1.52
CA PRO A 26 -0.79 9.06 2.78
C PRO A 26 0.25 7.96 3.01
N LEU A 27 -0.09 6.69 2.71
CA LEU A 27 0.85 5.58 2.84
C LEU A 27 1.99 5.69 1.82
N THR A 28 1.68 6.16 0.60
CA THR A 28 2.71 6.42 -0.43
C THR A 28 3.73 7.46 0.06
N LEU A 29 3.26 8.53 0.70
CA LEU A 29 4.14 9.58 1.20
C LEU A 29 5.06 9.07 2.31
N ILE A 30 4.53 8.29 3.26
CA ILE A 30 5.32 7.67 4.32
C ILE A 30 6.36 6.71 3.72
N ALA A 31 5.93 5.81 2.83
CA ALA A 31 6.81 4.85 2.19
C ALA A 31 7.92 5.54 1.37
N ASN A 32 7.61 6.61 0.63
CA ASN A 32 8.61 7.40 -0.10
C ASN A 32 9.68 8.02 0.80
N GLU A 33 9.29 8.49 1.99
CA GLU A 33 10.27 9.04 2.94
C GLU A 33 11.21 7.96 3.50
N VAL A 34 10.67 6.77 3.79
CA VAL A 34 11.45 5.63 4.29
C VAL A 34 12.38 5.07 3.21
N THR A 35 11.90 4.95 1.98
CA THR A 35 12.65 4.33 0.88
C THR A 35 13.42 5.34 0.02
N ARG A 36 13.55 6.58 0.46
CA ARG A 36 14.13 7.69 -0.31
C ARG A 36 15.46 7.32 -0.98
N GLY A 37 15.45 7.36 -2.30
CA GLY A 37 16.62 7.07 -3.13
C GLY A 37 16.94 5.59 -3.34
N ILE A 38 16.15 4.68 -2.75
CA ILE A 38 16.30 3.21 -2.91
C ILE A 38 15.20 2.69 -3.84
N GLU A 39 13.95 3.02 -3.55
CA GLU A 39 12.79 2.53 -4.27
C GLU A 39 11.70 3.60 -4.37
N GLN A 40 10.81 3.46 -5.36
CA GLN A 40 9.71 4.37 -5.60
C GLN A 40 8.38 3.63 -5.46
N PRO A 41 7.69 3.74 -4.30
CA PRO A 41 6.39 3.10 -4.08
C PRO A 41 5.36 3.57 -5.09
N GLN A 42 4.58 2.63 -5.62
CA GLN A 42 3.51 2.92 -6.57
C GLN A 42 2.16 2.98 -5.86
N GLN A 43 1.47 4.10 -6.02
CA GLN A 43 0.11 4.26 -5.48
C GLN A 43 -0.90 3.46 -6.31
N LEU A 44 -1.78 2.72 -5.63
CA LEU A 44 -2.84 1.94 -6.26
C LEU A 44 -4.04 2.80 -6.61
N LEU A 45 -4.59 3.52 -5.63
CA LEU A 45 -5.77 4.36 -5.81
C LEU A 45 -5.37 5.77 -6.21
N THR A 46 -5.88 6.24 -7.34
CA THR A 46 -5.67 7.63 -7.78
C THR A 46 -6.26 8.61 -6.76
N ASP A 47 -5.64 9.77 -6.62
CA ASP A 47 -6.11 10.81 -5.70
C ASP A 47 -7.58 11.16 -5.94
N GLY A 48 -8.35 11.31 -4.86
CA GLY A 48 -9.79 11.58 -4.89
C GLY A 48 -10.70 10.35 -5.00
N ILE A 49 -10.15 9.15 -5.17
CA ILE A 49 -10.94 7.91 -5.16
C ILE A 49 -11.14 7.43 -3.73
N SER A 50 -12.40 7.14 -3.35
CA SER A 50 -12.73 6.53 -2.06
C SER A 50 -12.33 5.06 -2.04
N ALA A 51 -11.58 4.66 -1.01
CA ALA A 51 -11.23 3.26 -0.78
C ALA A 51 -12.40 2.42 -0.25
N HIS A 52 -13.46 3.05 0.30
CA HIS A 52 -14.58 2.31 0.92
C HIS A 52 -15.44 1.57 -0.10
N ASP A 53 -15.62 2.14 -1.30
CA ASP A 53 -16.51 1.61 -2.34
C ASP A 53 -15.75 1.23 -3.62
N TYR A 54 -14.45 0.97 -3.51
CA TYR A 54 -13.63 0.69 -4.67
C TYR A 54 -13.76 -0.76 -5.12
N ALA A 55 -13.84 -0.96 -6.45
CA ALA A 55 -13.77 -2.27 -7.08
C ALA A 55 -12.48 -2.39 -7.90
N LEU A 56 -11.63 -3.37 -7.57
CA LEU A 56 -10.38 -3.62 -8.28
C LEU A 56 -10.60 -3.97 -9.75
N ARG A 57 -9.87 -3.31 -10.62
CA ARG A 57 -9.74 -3.70 -12.02
C ARG A 57 -8.85 -4.96 -12.13
N PRO A 58 -9.05 -5.78 -13.17
CA PRO A 58 -8.22 -6.99 -13.37
C PRO A 58 -6.71 -6.70 -13.40
N SER A 59 -6.30 -5.59 -14.04
CA SER A 59 -4.89 -5.17 -14.10
C SER A 59 -4.31 -4.78 -12.74
N GLU A 60 -5.10 -4.13 -11.89
CA GLU A 60 -4.70 -3.75 -10.54
C GLU A 60 -4.54 -4.97 -9.64
N ARG A 61 -5.48 -5.93 -9.77
CA ARG A 61 -5.39 -7.21 -9.08
C ARG A 61 -4.10 -7.95 -9.42
N LEU A 62 -3.74 -7.98 -10.70
CA LEU A 62 -2.50 -8.61 -11.16
C LEU A 62 -1.27 -7.89 -10.59
N ARG A 63 -1.26 -6.55 -10.61
CA ARG A 63 -0.17 -5.76 -10.01
C ARG A 63 0.02 -6.07 -8.53
N ILE A 64 -1.06 -6.16 -7.76
CA ILE A 64 -1.00 -6.51 -6.33
C ILE A 64 -0.46 -7.93 -6.12
N GLN A 65 -0.85 -8.89 -6.94
CA GLN A 65 -0.37 -10.26 -6.84
C GLN A 65 1.13 -10.41 -7.19
N GLN A 66 1.65 -9.53 -8.03
CA GLN A 66 3.06 -9.51 -8.47
C GLN A 66 3.94 -8.59 -7.63
N ALA A 67 3.37 -7.81 -6.73
CA ALA A 67 4.12 -6.90 -5.88
C ALA A 67 4.99 -7.67 -4.87
N GLU A 68 6.20 -7.19 -4.64
CA GLU A 68 7.09 -7.70 -3.59
C GLU A 68 6.60 -7.28 -2.20
N LEU A 69 5.98 -6.10 -2.11
CA LEU A 69 5.39 -5.59 -0.89
C LEU A 69 4.12 -4.78 -1.18
N VAL A 70 3.05 -5.04 -0.42
CA VAL A 70 1.82 -4.24 -0.43
C VAL A 70 1.62 -3.59 0.92
N ILE A 71 1.56 -2.26 0.95
CA ILE A 71 1.29 -1.48 2.16
C ILE A 71 -0.14 -0.93 2.08
N TRP A 72 -0.96 -1.26 3.05
CA TRP A 72 -2.37 -0.89 3.10
C TRP A 72 -2.82 -0.55 4.52
N VAL A 73 -3.96 0.13 4.66
CA VAL A 73 -4.48 0.46 5.99
C VAL A 73 -4.97 -0.79 6.69
N GLY A 74 -5.81 -1.57 6.02
CA GLY A 74 -6.33 -2.81 6.58
C GLY A 74 -7.76 -3.12 6.19
N ASN A 75 -8.30 -4.17 6.80
CA ASN A 75 -9.63 -4.71 6.50
C ASN A 75 -10.77 -3.72 6.75
N SER A 76 -10.60 -2.78 7.67
CA SER A 76 -11.60 -1.78 8.02
C SER A 76 -11.71 -0.65 6.99
N HIS A 77 -10.66 -0.43 6.19
CA HIS A 77 -10.60 0.64 5.20
C HIS A 77 -10.71 0.13 3.76
N GLU A 78 -9.85 -0.82 3.37
CA GLU A 78 -9.83 -1.38 2.02
C GLU A 78 -10.47 -2.78 1.99
N THR A 79 -11.78 -2.84 2.18
CA THR A 79 -12.53 -4.12 2.23
C THR A 79 -12.35 -4.97 0.97
N PHE A 80 -12.13 -4.33 -0.19
CA PHE A 80 -11.91 -4.96 -1.49
C PHE A 80 -10.57 -5.74 -1.58
N LEU A 81 -9.59 -5.46 -0.70
CA LEU A 81 -8.31 -6.17 -0.64
C LEU A 81 -8.33 -7.36 0.31
N ARG A 82 -9.32 -7.46 1.19
CA ARG A 82 -9.38 -8.47 2.26
C ARG A 82 -9.13 -9.89 1.76
N SER A 83 -9.86 -10.30 0.72
CA SER A 83 -9.72 -11.65 0.17
C SER A 83 -8.39 -11.89 -0.53
N LEU A 84 -7.85 -10.85 -1.18
CA LEU A 84 -6.62 -10.93 -1.96
C LEU A 84 -5.38 -10.99 -1.07
N LEU A 85 -5.37 -10.24 0.04
CA LEU A 85 -4.23 -10.13 0.93
C LEU A 85 -4.29 -11.07 2.14
N LYS A 86 -5.40 -11.77 2.39
CA LYS A 86 -5.58 -12.66 3.54
C LYS A 86 -4.45 -13.71 3.68
N ASN A 87 -4.00 -14.28 2.56
CA ASN A 87 -2.98 -15.33 2.53
C ASN A 87 -1.69 -14.85 1.84
N ASN A 88 -1.54 -13.57 1.62
CA ASN A 88 -0.34 -12.98 1.04
C ASN A 88 0.62 -12.61 2.19
N SER A 89 1.79 -13.23 2.24
CA SER A 89 2.83 -12.93 3.25
C SER A 89 3.57 -11.62 2.96
N HIS A 90 3.42 -11.07 1.76
CA HIS A 90 4.13 -9.87 1.30
C HIS A 90 3.24 -8.62 1.44
N ASN A 91 2.63 -8.45 2.61
CA ASN A 91 1.88 -7.24 2.89
C ASN A 91 2.07 -6.73 4.32
N VAL A 92 2.01 -5.41 4.47
CA VAL A 92 2.00 -4.71 5.76
C VAL A 92 0.67 -3.99 5.89
N SER A 93 -0.10 -4.35 6.92
CA SER A 93 -1.37 -3.72 7.27
C SER A 93 -1.17 -2.82 8.49
N LEU A 94 -1.42 -1.52 8.34
CA LEU A 94 -1.35 -0.57 9.44
C LEU A 94 -2.29 -0.96 10.60
N GLU A 95 -3.46 -1.48 10.29
CA GLU A 95 -4.45 -1.97 11.27
C GLU A 95 -3.92 -3.13 12.12
N ASN A 96 -3.04 -3.97 11.54
CA ASN A 96 -2.54 -5.20 12.16
C ASN A 96 -1.16 -5.03 12.83
N LEU A 97 -0.52 -3.88 12.71
CA LEU A 97 0.74 -3.62 13.42
C LEU A 97 0.48 -3.62 14.93
N SER A 98 1.29 -4.36 15.68
CA SER A 98 1.19 -4.45 17.15
C SER A 98 1.41 -3.10 17.83
N THR A 99 2.14 -2.20 17.20
CA THR A 99 2.44 -0.84 17.68
C THR A 99 1.40 0.20 17.23
N SER A 100 0.45 -0.18 16.37
CA SER A 100 -0.57 0.73 15.87
C SER A 100 -1.59 1.08 16.94
N LYS A 101 -1.85 2.37 17.11
CA LYS A 101 -2.92 2.85 18.00
C LYS A 101 -4.28 2.69 17.31
N ARG A 102 -5.19 2.01 17.98
CA ARG A 102 -6.58 1.93 17.52
C ARG A 102 -7.29 3.24 17.83
N LEU A 103 -7.87 3.82 16.78
CA LEU A 103 -8.70 5.01 16.88
C LEU A 103 -10.16 4.57 16.97
N THR A 104 -10.95 5.29 17.76
CA THR A 104 -12.40 5.07 17.88
C THR A 104 -13.15 6.22 17.27
N TRP A 105 -14.34 5.95 16.75
CA TRP A 105 -15.24 7.02 16.32
C TRP A 105 -15.58 7.91 17.51
N ARG A 106 -15.81 9.18 17.22
CA ARG A 106 -16.27 10.14 18.22
C ARG A 106 -17.66 10.59 17.88
N ASN A 107 -18.48 10.77 18.92
CA ASN A 107 -19.78 11.41 18.77
C ASN A 107 -19.57 12.88 18.38
N LEU A 108 -20.26 13.34 17.33
CA LEU A 108 -20.05 14.69 16.79
C LEU A 108 -20.52 15.80 17.73
N GLU A 109 -21.50 15.52 18.61
CA GLU A 109 -22.05 16.52 19.53
C GLU A 109 -21.28 16.58 20.85
N THR A 110 -20.95 15.40 21.41
CA THR A 110 -20.33 15.30 22.74
C THR A 110 -18.82 15.16 22.69
N ASN A 111 -18.27 14.89 21.53
CA ASN A 111 -16.84 14.54 21.30
C ASN A 111 -16.34 13.34 22.13
N LEU A 112 -17.24 12.52 22.66
CA LEU A 112 -16.89 11.32 23.41
C LEU A 112 -16.57 10.15 22.47
N ALA A 113 -15.56 9.35 22.85
CA ALA A 113 -15.21 8.14 22.14
C ALA A 113 -16.36 7.11 22.20
N GLN A 114 -16.68 6.51 21.07
CA GLN A 114 -17.70 5.46 20.96
C GLN A 114 -17.04 4.10 21.15
N ALA A 115 -17.37 3.43 22.26
CA ALA A 115 -16.85 2.12 22.56
C ALA A 115 -17.15 1.10 21.44
N ASN A 116 -16.24 0.15 21.22
CA ASN A 116 -16.35 -0.93 20.23
C ASN A 116 -16.47 -0.46 18.77
N THR A 117 -16.06 0.77 18.47
CA THR A 117 -15.92 1.26 17.09
C THR A 117 -14.45 1.31 16.68
N LEU A 118 -14.19 1.27 15.38
CA LEU A 118 -12.86 1.49 14.81
C LEU A 118 -12.96 2.59 13.76
N ASP A 119 -12.23 3.66 13.96
CA ASP A 119 -11.99 4.64 12.91
C ASP A 119 -10.91 4.12 11.97
N ALA A 120 -11.30 3.81 10.74
CA ALA A 120 -10.41 3.25 9.75
C ALA A 120 -9.33 4.24 9.25
N HIS A 121 -9.43 5.53 9.58
CA HIS A 121 -8.48 6.56 9.16
C HIS A 121 -7.21 6.57 10.03
N LEU A 122 -6.62 5.40 10.23
CA LEU A 122 -5.49 5.16 11.15
C LEU A 122 -4.25 5.99 10.83
N TRP A 123 -4.02 6.31 9.57
CA TRP A 123 -2.86 7.12 9.13
C TRP A 123 -2.91 8.58 9.58
N LEU A 124 -4.06 9.06 10.07
CA LEU A 124 -4.17 10.42 10.61
C LEU A 124 -3.46 10.57 11.98
N SER A 125 -3.13 9.46 12.63
CA SER A 125 -2.32 9.47 13.85
C SER A 125 -0.83 9.52 13.52
N PRO A 126 -0.07 10.51 14.00
CA PRO A 126 1.39 10.54 13.83
C PRO A 126 2.09 9.30 14.40
N ASP A 127 1.60 8.77 15.52
CA ASP A 127 2.15 7.54 16.11
C ASP A 127 1.98 6.33 15.18
N ASN A 128 0.86 6.25 14.48
CA ASN A 128 0.62 5.18 13.50
C ASN A 128 1.48 5.36 12.24
N ALA A 129 1.75 6.60 11.82
CA ALA A 129 2.70 6.87 10.75
C ALA A 129 4.12 6.42 11.12
N ILE A 130 4.55 6.69 12.36
CA ILE A 130 5.84 6.22 12.90
C ILE A 130 5.85 4.68 13.00
N ALA A 131 4.76 4.05 13.46
CA ALA A 131 4.65 2.60 13.53
C ALA A 131 4.80 1.96 12.15
N LEU A 132 4.18 2.55 11.11
CA LEU A 132 4.32 2.09 9.73
C LEU A 132 5.73 2.26 9.19
N ALA A 133 6.39 3.38 9.49
CA ALA A 133 7.75 3.65 9.03
C ALA A 133 8.80 2.69 9.63
N ASN A 134 8.49 2.06 10.75
CA ASN A 134 9.36 1.10 11.44
C ASN A 134 9.00 -0.37 11.17
N ALA A 135 8.00 -0.64 10.35
CA ALA A 135 7.55 -1.99 10.03
C ALA A 135 8.32 -2.60 8.85
#